data_cbea0a28ba8928f44471ceb61513ad67
#
_entry.id   cbea0a28ba8928f44471ceb61513ad67
#
_cell.length_a   1.000
_cell.length_b   1.000
_cell.length_c   1.000
_cell.angle_alpha   90.00
_cell.angle_beta   90.00
_cell.angle_gamma   90.00
#
_symmetry.space_group_name_H-M   'P 1'
#
loop_
_entity.id
_entity.type
_entity.pdbx_description
1 polymer ?
#
loop_
_entity_poly.entity_id
_entity_poly.type
_entity_poly.pdbx_seq_one_letter_code
_entity_poly.pdbx_strand_id
1 'polypeptide(L)'
;MPGLEGKVALVTGAGGMRGVGRATALKLASLGADVALTDVHRETEDLPPGEVTAGWRGIDTVAHEVAALGRRCLPVYCDLKIASQIEAMVGQAVDHFGHLDILINNARAIIGRDRVPVTELSQEVWDHFLAVNTTAVFLCTKLAGRQMVRQGTGGRIINIASRAAKTASALGSAYSASKFAVI
;
A
#
# COMPACT_ATOMS: atom_id res chain seq x y z
N MET A 1 -21.93 13.06 -7.97
CA MET A 1 -20.50 13.13 -8.35
C MET A 1 -20.29 12.08 -9.41
N PRO A 2 -19.49 12.29 -10.46
CA PRO A 2 -19.14 11.20 -11.35
C PRO A 2 -18.48 10.10 -10.51
N GLY A 3 -18.94 8.86 -10.68
CA GLY A 3 -18.40 7.68 -10.00
C GLY A 3 -17.05 7.27 -10.56
N LEU A 4 -16.55 6.15 -10.08
CA LEU A 4 -15.32 5.52 -10.57
C LEU A 4 -15.64 4.24 -11.36
N GLU A 5 -16.83 4.15 -11.94
CA GLU A 5 -17.23 3.00 -12.76
C GLU A 5 -16.25 2.80 -13.91
N GLY A 6 -15.80 1.55 -14.07
CA GLY A 6 -14.82 1.18 -15.09
C GLY A 6 -13.38 1.63 -14.75
N LYS A 7 -13.12 2.20 -13.58
CA LYS A 7 -11.77 2.50 -13.09
C LYS A 7 -11.19 1.34 -12.29
N VAL A 8 -9.88 1.20 -12.36
CA VAL A 8 -9.10 0.20 -11.62
C VAL A 8 -8.13 0.91 -10.69
N ALA A 9 -8.15 0.54 -9.41
CA ALA A 9 -7.25 1.06 -8.40
C ALA A 9 -6.35 -0.05 -7.84
N LEU A 10 -5.06 0.25 -7.65
CA LEU A 10 -4.12 -0.56 -6.89
C LEU A 10 -3.83 0.13 -5.55
N VAL A 11 -4.11 -0.54 -4.43
CA VAL A 11 -3.91 -0.01 -3.08
C VAL A 11 -2.89 -0.86 -2.33
N THR A 12 -1.76 -0.25 -1.94
CA THR A 12 -0.72 -0.95 -1.17
C THR A 12 -0.94 -0.83 0.34
N GLY A 13 -0.58 -1.88 1.11
CA GLY A 13 -0.74 -1.90 2.55
C GLY A 13 -2.20 -1.92 3.00
N ALA A 14 -3.03 -2.74 2.34
CA ALA A 14 -4.47 -2.76 2.54
C ALA A 14 -4.94 -3.80 3.57
N GLY A 15 -4.05 -4.64 4.13
CA GLY A 15 -4.43 -5.80 4.94
C GLY A 15 -4.78 -5.50 6.40
N GLY A 16 -4.51 -4.32 6.93
CA GLY A 16 -4.83 -3.99 8.32
C GLY A 16 -6.32 -3.75 8.57
N MET A 17 -6.91 -4.42 9.55
CA MET A 17 -8.34 -4.34 9.88
C MET A 17 -8.84 -2.91 10.11
N ARG A 18 -8.04 -2.05 10.73
CA ARG A 18 -8.34 -0.63 11.00
C ARG A 18 -7.41 0.30 10.22
N GLY A 19 -6.88 -0.17 9.07
CA GLY A 19 -5.91 0.56 8.27
C GLY A 19 -6.55 1.56 7.31
N VAL A 20 -5.79 2.61 6.99
CA VAL A 20 -6.16 3.58 5.94
C VAL A 20 -6.31 2.89 4.59
N GLY A 21 -5.44 1.91 4.28
CA GLY A 21 -5.49 1.16 3.01
C GLY A 21 -6.83 0.44 2.81
N ARG A 22 -7.31 -0.30 3.84
CA ARG A 22 -8.64 -0.92 3.81
C ARG A 22 -9.76 0.12 3.59
N ALA A 23 -9.77 1.18 4.40
CA ALA A 23 -10.79 2.22 4.29
C ALA A 23 -10.80 2.88 2.89
N THR A 24 -9.61 3.11 2.32
CA THR A 24 -9.45 3.66 0.96
C THR A 24 -9.97 2.67 -0.09
N ALA A 25 -9.61 1.40 0.01
CA ALA A 25 -10.06 0.36 -0.92
C ALA A 25 -11.60 0.24 -0.94
N LEU A 26 -12.22 0.17 0.24
CA LEU A 26 -13.68 0.12 0.36
C LEU A 26 -14.35 1.39 -0.17
N LYS A 27 -13.75 2.56 0.07
CA LYS A 27 -14.29 3.82 -0.46
C LYS A 27 -14.19 3.86 -1.99
N LEU A 28 -13.08 3.45 -2.59
CA LEU A 28 -12.94 3.38 -4.04
C LEU A 28 -13.94 2.39 -4.65
N ALA A 29 -14.10 1.22 -4.05
CA ALA A 29 -15.10 0.23 -4.46
C ALA A 29 -16.53 0.78 -4.35
N SER A 30 -16.88 1.46 -3.26
CA SER A 30 -18.21 2.09 -3.10
C SER A 30 -18.51 3.20 -4.10
N LEU A 31 -17.48 3.74 -4.74
CA LEU A 31 -17.60 4.72 -5.84
C LEU A 31 -17.58 4.06 -7.22
N GLY A 32 -17.52 2.73 -7.31
CA GLY A 32 -17.62 1.99 -8.57
C GLY A 32 -16.29 1.46 -9.12
N ALA A 33 -15.14 1.68 -8.46
CA ALA A 33 -13.87 1.16 -8.93
C ALA A 33 -13.71 -0.35 -8.66
N ASP A 34 -13.04 -1.06 -9.55
CA ASP A 34 -12.45 -2.37 -9.29
C ASP A 34 -11.11 -2.17 -8.58
N VAL A 35 -10.70 -3.11 -7.71
CA VAL A 35 -9.57 -2.87 -6.80
C VAL A 35 -8.60 -4.04 -6.78
N ALA A 36 -7.32 -3.79 -7.06
CA ALA A 36 -6.22 -4.65 -6.65
C ALA A 36 -5.74 -4.23 -5.26
N LEU A 37 -5.54 -5.20 -4.38
CA LEU A 37 -5.08 -5.01 -3.00
C LEU A 37 -3.72 -5.67 -2.82
N THR A 38 -2.81 -5.04 -2.11
CA THR A 38 -1.59 -5.73 -1.71
C THR A 38 -1.22 -5.47 -0.26
N ASP A 39 -0.66 -6.48 0.36
CA ASP A 39 0.03 -6.43 1.66
C ASP A 39 1.00 -7.61 1.73
N VAL A 40 1.85 -7.64 2.75
CA VAL A 40 2.64 -8.83 3.07
C VAL A 40 1.74 -9.93 3.64
N HIS A 41 2.08 -11.18 3.35
CA HIS A 41 1.49 -12.28 4.12
C HIS A 41 1.95 -12.18 5.57
N ARG A 42 1.04 -12.36 6.51
CA ARG A 42 1.32 -12.41 7.95
C ARG A 42 0.72 -13.68 8.52
N GLU A 43 1.53 -14.41 9.26
CA GLU A 43 1.04 -15.55 10.01
C GLU A 43 0.10 -15.09 11.14
N THR A 44 -0.77 -15.97 11.60
CA THR A 44 -1.73 -15.64 12.66
C THR A 44 -1.07 -15.13 13.93
N GLU A 45 0.14 -15.62 14.22
CA GLU A 45 0.96 -15.26 15.38
C GLU A 45 1.47 -13.81 15.33
N ASP A 46 1.63 -13.26 14.12
CA ASP A 46 2.09 -11.90 13.87
C ASP A 46 0.93 -10.88 13.82
N LEU A 47 -0.30 -11.36 13.91
CA LEU A 47 -1.47 -10.47 13.87
C LEU A 47 -1.74 -9.83 15.25
N PRO A 48 -2.21 -8.58 15.28
CA PRO A 48 -2.70 -7.97 16.50
C PRO A 48 -3.81 -8.83 17.15
N PRO A 49 -3.87 -8.93 18.48
CA PRO A 49 -4.87 -9.75 19.17
C PRO A 49 -6.32 -9.49 18.73
N GLY A 50 -6.66 -8.25 18.43
CA GLY A 50 -8.00 -7.90 17.92
C GLY A 50 -8.27 -8.41 16.51
N GLU A 51 -7.25 -8.57 15.67
CA GLU A 51 -7.37 -9.18 14.35
C GLU A 51 -7.56 -10.69 14.46
N VAL A 52 -6.80 -11.35 15.37
CA VAL A 52 -6.97 -12.79 15.66
C VAL A 52 -8.38 -13.09 16.17
N THR A 53 -8.85 -12.34 17.16
CA THR A 53 -10.20 -12.52 17.73
C THR A 53 -11.30 -12.31 16.71
N ALA A 54 -11.12 -11.40 15.76
CA ALA A 54 -12.07 -11.13 14.68
C ALA A 54 -11.99 -12.13 13.52
N GLY A 55 -11.09 -13.11 13.55
CA GLY A 55 -10.83 -14.02 12.43
C GLY A 55 -10.35 -13.29 11.17
N TRP A 56 -9.61 -12.19 11.35
CA TRP A 56 -9.14 -11.34 10.26
C TRP A 56 -8.06 -12.04 9.42
N ARG A 57 -8.20 -12.00 8.11
CA ARG A 57 -7.28 -12.67 7.15
C ARG A 57 -6.62 -11.65 6.21
N GLY A 58 -6.28 -10.48 6.73
CA GLY A 58 -5.58 -9.47 5.94
C GLY A 58 -6.33 -9.04 4.67
N ILE A 59 -5.63 -9.01 3.53
CA ILE A 59 -6.21 -8.60 2.25
C ILE A 59 -7.31 -9.51 1.75
N ASP A 60 -7.35 -10.79 2.15
CA ASP A 60 -8.43 -11.71 1.75
C ASP A 60 -9.76 -11.26 2.34
N THR A 61 -9.79 -10.84 3.61
CA THR A 61 -11.00 -10.29 4.20
C THR A 61 -11.43 -9.00 3.50
N VAL A 62 -10.49 -8.12 3.18
CA VAL A 62 -10.80 -6.87 2.45
C VAL A 62 -11.31 -7.17 1.04
N ALA A 63 -10.78 -8.20 0.38
CA ALA A 63 -11.26 -8.61 -0.94
C ALA A 63 -12.72 -9.09 -0.90
N HIS A 64 -13.12 -9.85 0.12
CA HIS A 64 -14.52 -10.22 0.32
C HIS A 64 -15.42 -9.01 0.58
N GLU A 65 -14.94 -8.03 1.35
CA GLU A 65 -15.68 -6.78 1.60
C GLU A 65 -15.87 -5.96 0.31
N VAL A 66 -14.85 -5.87 -0.55
CA VAL A 66 -14.95 -5.21 -1.87
C VAL A 66 -15.94 -5.96 -2.77
N ALA A 67 -15.88 -7.31 -2.79
CA ALA A 67 -16.81 -8.13 -3.56
C ALA A 67 -18.27 -7.95 -3.08
N ALA A 68 -18.49 -7.79 -1.78
CA ALA A 68 -19.81 -7.50 -1.22
C ALA A 68 -20.38 -6.14 -1.68
N LEU A 69 -19.54 -5.21 -2.12
CA LEU A 69 -19.95 -3.96 -2.76
C LEU A 69 -20.22 -4.11 -4.28
N GLY A 70 -20.20 -5.35 -4.81
CA GLY A 70 -20.44 -5.64 -6.21
C GLY A 70 -19.27 -5.29 -7.14
N ARG A 71 -18.04 -5.17 -6.61
CA ARG A 71 -16.85 -4.84 -7.41
C ARG A 71 -15.90 -6.02 -7.50
N ARG A 72 -15.13 -6.08 -8.61
CA ARG A 72 -14.06 -7.07 -8.76
C ARG A 72 -12.91 -6.68 -7.85
N CYS A 73 -12.29 -7.69 -7.21
CA CYS A 73 -11.14 -7.49 -6.36
C CYS A 73 -10.05 -8.54 -6.65
N LEU A 74 -8.80 -8.10 -6.71
CA LEU A 74 -7.64 -8.97 -6.85
C LEU A 74 -6.72 -8.76 -5.62
N PRO A 75 -6.69 -9.69 -4.65
CA PRO A 75 -5.67 -9.68 -3.60
C PRO A 75 -4.35 -10.24 -4.16
N VAL A 76 -3.24 -9.52 -3.90
CA VAL A 76 -1.88 -9.92 -4.30
C VAL A 76 -0.96 -9.77 -3.09
N TYR A 77 -0.44 -10.87 -2.57
CA TYR A 77 0.59 -10.81 -1.53
C TYR A 77 1.92 -10.36 -2.13
N CYS A 78 2.52 -9.34 -1.53
CA CYS A 78 3.75 -8.72 -2.03
C CYS A 78 4.58 -8.13 -0.88
N ASP A 79 5.84 -8.56 -0.75
CA ASP A 79 6.81 -7.84 0.05
C ASP A 79 7.40 -6.70 -0.77
N LEU A 80 7.01 -5.48 -0.43
CA LEU A 80 7.45 -4.27 -1.13
C LEU A 80 8.95 -3.95 -1.00
N LYS A 81 9.71 -4.71 -0.21
CA LYS A 81 11.18 -4.66 -0.23
C LYS A 81 11.78 -5.36 -1.44
N ILE A 82 11.01 -6.21 -2.14
CA ILE A 82 11.47 -7.06 -3.23
C ILE A 82 10.97 -6.51 -4.56
N ALA A 83 11.88 -5.93 -5.34
CA ALA A 83 11.55 -5.24 -6.59
C ALA A 83 10.81 -6.15 -7.61
N SER A 84 11.21 -7.42 -7.72
CA SER A 84 10.54 -8.38 -8.61
C SER A 84 9.10 -8.70 -8.19
N GLN A 85 8.81 -8.68 -6.89
CA GLN A 85 7.43 -8.85 -6.41
C GLN A 85 6.57 -7.63 -6.72
N ILE A 86 7.14 -6.41 -6.61
CA ILE A 86 6.43 -5.18 -7.01
C ILE A 86 6.11 -5.21 -8.51
N GLU A 87 7.06 -5.64 -9.34
CA GLU A 87 6.85 -5.78 -10.79
C GLU A 87 5.75 -6.80 -11.08
N ALA A 88 5.81 -7.98 -10.45
CA ALA A 88 4.80 -9.02 -10.59
C ALA A 88 3.41 -8.55 -10.12
N MET A 89 3.32 -7.82 -9.00
CA MET A 89 2.07 -7.26 -8.47
C MET A 89 1.41 -6.29 -9.47
N VAL A 90 2.16 -5.36 -10.01
CA VAL A 90 1.62 -4.41 -11.02
C VAL A 90 1.23 -5.15 -12.30
N GLY A 91 2.04 -6.11 -12.75
CA GLY A 91 1.72 -6.96 -13.89
C GLY A 91 0.41 -7.72 -13.69
N GLN A 92 0.26 -8.44 -12.58
CA GLN A 92 -0.95 -9.18 -12.26
C GLN A 92 -2.20 -8.29 -12.22
N ALA A 93 -2.10 -7.08 -11.66
CA ALA A 93 -3.22 -6.13 -11.66
C ALA A 93 -3.62 -5.73 -13.08
N VAL A 94 -2.64 -5.44 -13.94
CA VAL A 94 -2.89 -5.07 -15.35
C VAL A 94 -3.44 -6.26 -16.14
N ASP A 95 -2.88 -7.44 -15.99
CA ASP A 95 -3.33 -8.65 -16.68
C ASP A 95 -4.78 -9.03 -16.30
N HIS A 96 -5.13 -8.86 -15.01
CA HIS A 96 -6.46 -9.19 -14.50
C HIS A 96 -7.56 -8.19 -14.93
N PHE A 97 -7.24 -6.89 -14.91
CA PHE A 97 -8.23 -5.85 -15.16
C PHE A 97 -8.13 -5.20 -16.55
N GLY A 98 -7.02 -5.39 -17.28
CA GLY A 98 -6.74 -4.82 -18.57
C GLY A 98 -6.10 -3.42 -18.55
N HIS A 99 -6.19 -2.71 -17.43
CA HIS A 99 -5.65 -1.35 -17.27
C HIS A 99 -5.45 -1.00 -15.79
N LEU A 100 -4.84 0.16 -15.51
CA LEU A 100 -4.64 0.69 -14.16
C LEU A 100 -4.82 2.23 -14.19
N ASP A 101 -5.80 2.74 -13.45
CA ASP A 101 -6.11 4.19 -13.44
C ASP A 101 -5.63 4.89 -12.17
N ILE A 102 -5.59 4.18 -11.03
CA ILE A 102 -5.30 4.78 -9.73
C ILE A 102 -4.27 3.93 -8.99
N LEU A 103 -3.20 4.55 -8.53
CA LEU A 103 -2.25 3.95 -7.57
C LEU A 103 -2.33 4.68 -6.24
N ILE A 104 -2.53 3.94 -5.15
CA ILE A 104 -2.45 4.44 -3.77
C ILE A 104 -1.24 3.81 -3.09
N ASN A 105 -0.17 4.55 -2.98
CA ASN A 105 1.00 4.20 -2.19
C ASN A 105 0.71 4.48 -0.71
N ASN A 106 0.11 3.51 -0.03
CA ASN A 106 -0.29 3.61 1.37
C ASN A 106 0.57 2.74 2.29
N ALA A 107 1.16 1.67 1.80
CA ALA A 107 1.99 0.79 2.61
C ALA A 107 3.10 1.55 3.35
N ARG A 108 3.43 1.08 4.55
CA ARG A 108 4.51 1.62 5.38
C ARG A 108 5.16 0.54 6.23
N ALA A 109 6.42 0.75 6.58
CA ALA A 109 7.09 -0.02 7.62
C ALA A 109 6.37 0.16 8.97
N ILE A 110 6.32 -0.91 9.78
CA ILE A 110 5.71 -0.87 11.11
C ILE A 110 6.58 0.01 12.02
N ILE A 111 5.97 1.04 12.60
CA ILE A 111 6.61 1.96 13.55
C ILE A 111 6.85 1.23 14.88
N GLY A 112 7.98 1.53 15.51
CA GLY A 112 8.33 1.00 16.83
C GLY A 112 9.83 0.74 16.96
N ARG A 113 10.40 -0.09 16.10
CA ARG A 113 11.84 -0.41 16.09
C ARG A 113 12.73 0.81 15.79
N ASP A 114 12.19 1.84 15.15
CA ASP A 114 12.84 3.11 14.86
C ASP A 114 12.73 4.15 15.98
N ARG A 115 12.03 3.84 17.09
CA ARG A 115 11.77 4.76 18.20
C ARG A 115 12.91 4.78 19.22
N VAL A 116 14.11 5.00 18.72
CA VAL A 116 15.36 5.10 19.49
C VAL A 116 16.13 6.37 19.10
N PRO A 117 17.06 6.86 19.92
CA PRO A 117 18.01 7.88 19.52
C PRO A 117 18.74 7.48 18.23
N VAL A 118 19.08 8.45 17.38
CA VAL A 118 19.77 8.15 16.11
C VAL A 118 21.12 7.44 16.32
N THR A 119 21.76 7.67 17.43
CA THR A 119 23.02 7.01 17.83
C THR A 119 22.88 5.52 18.12
N GLU A 120 21.66 5.05 18.37
CA GLU A 120 21.33 3.66 18.67
C GLU A 120 20.55 2.98 17.54
N LEU A 121 20.17 3.72 16.51
CA LEU A 121 19.43 3.18 15.38
C LEU A 121 20.32 2.27 14.54
N SER A 122 19.95 1.00 14.42
CA SER A 122 20.68 0.07 13.56
C SER A 122 20.46 0.41 12.08
N GLN A 123 21.48 0.15 11.28
CA GLN A 123 21.40 0.33 9.82
C GLN A 123 20.30 -0.56 9.22
N GLU A 124 20.11 -1.78 9.72
CA GLU A 124 19.05 -2.68 9.27
C GLU A 124 17.65 -2.05 9.38
N VAL A 125 17.38 -1.40 10.52
CA VAL A 125 16.08 -0.71 10.72
C VAL A 125 15.98 0.49 9.80
N TRP A 126 17.03 1.28 9.65
CA TRP A 126 17.08 2.39 8.71
C TRP A 126 16.77 1.95 7.28
N ASP A 127 17.48 0.93 6.79
CA ASP A 127 17.33 0.40 5.44
C ASP A 127 15.94 -0.19 5.21
N HIS A 128 15.37 -0.87 6.21
CA HIS A 128 14.00 -1.37 6.15
C HIS A 128 12.98 -0.23 5.94
N PHE A 129 13.11 0.87 6.66
CA PHE A 129 12.19 2.01 6.51
C PHE A 129 12.33 2.66 5.13
N LEU A 130 13.54 2.85 4.63
CA LEU A 130 13.77 3.40 3.30
C LEU A 130 13.27 2.45 2.21
N ALA A 131 13.51 1.16 2.34
CA ALA A 131 13.04 0.16 1.38
C ALA A 131 11.52 0.20 1.21
N VAL A 132 10.78 0.14 2.31
CA VAL A 132 9.30 0.08 2.28
C VAL A 132 8.66 1.43 2.00
N ASN A 133 9.12 2.50 2.67
CA ASN A 133 8.43 3.79 2.62
C ASN A 133 8.86 4.68 1.45
N THR A 134 10.04 4.45 0.87
CA THR A 134 10.64 5.33 -0.16
C THR A 134 10.88 4.56 -1.45
N THR A 135 11.74 3.53 -1.42
CA THR A 135 12.11 2.77 -2.62
C THR A 135 10.89 2.07 -3.25
N ALA A 136 10.05 1.46 -2.43
CA ALA A 136 8.82 0.82 -2.92
C ALA A 136 7.85 1.84 -3.54
N VAL A 137 7.68 3.02 -2.94
CA VAL A 137 6.86 4.11 -3.51
C VAL A 137 7.40 4.53 -4.88
N PHE A 138 8.71 4.69 -5.00
CA PHE A 138 9.35 4.98 -6.29
C PHE A 138 9.08 3.88 -7.32
N LEU A 139 9.29 2.60 -6.97
CA LEU A 139 9.11 1.47 -7.89
C LEU A 139 7.65 1.31 -8.31
N CYS A 140 6.70 1.35 -7.37
CA CYS A 140 5.27 1.30 -7.68
C CYS A 140 4.87 2.46 -8.59
N THR A 141 5.32 3.67 -8.29
CA THR A 141 5.07 4.88 -9.10
C THR A 141 5.63 4.73 -10.51
N LYS A 142 6.87 4.24 -10.64
CA LYS A 142 7.53 4.01 -11.93
C LYS A 142 6.76 3.00 -12.78
N LEU A 143 6.37 1.86 -12.20
CA LEU A 143 5.71 0.77 -12.94
C LEU A 143 4.28 1.13 -13.31
N ALA A 144 3.48 1.62 -12.35
CA ALA A 144 2.12 2.08 -12.60
C ALA A 144 2.10 3.27 -13.57
N GLY A 145 3.01 4.25 -13.40
CA GLY A 145 3.13 5.39 -14.29
C GLY A 145 3.44 5.00 -15.74
N ARG A 146 4.36 4.03 -15.93
CA ARG A 146 4.64 3.46 -17.27
C ARG A 146 3.40 2.83 -17.88
N GLN A 147 2.61 2.10 -17.09
CA GLN A 147 1.35 1.52 -17.57
C GLN A 147 0.33 2.61 -17.93
N MET A 148 0.15 3.61 -17.07
CA MET A 148 -0.77 4.74 -17.32
C MET A 148 -0.41 5.52 -18.59
N VAL A 149 0.89 5.69 -18.87
CA VAL A 149 1.36 6.31 -20.11
C VAL A 149 1.09 5.40 -21.31
N ARG A 150 1.41 4.10 -21.21
CA ARG A 150 1.24 3.12 -22.30
C ARG A 150 -0.22 2.98 -22.73
N GLN A 151 -1.15 2.97 -21.78
CA GLN A 151 -2.58 2.85 -22.08
C GLN A 151 -3.22 4.12 -22.65
N GLY A 152 -2.54 5.28 -22.58
CA GLY A 152 -2.98 6.54 -23.19
C GLY A 152 -4.16 7.24 -22.51
N THR A 153 -4.74 6.65 -21.45
CA THR A 153 -5.91 7.23 -20.74
C THR A 153 -5.51 8.05 -19.51
N GLY A 154 -4.20 8.12 -19.22
CA GLY A 154 -3.68 8.77 -18.04
C GLY A 154 -3.96 7.99 -16.77
N GLY A 155 -3.82 8.63 -15.62
CA GLY A 155 -4.05 8.02 -14.31
C GLY A 155 -3.84 8.99 -13.16
N ARG A 156 -3.97 8.51 -11.94
CA ARG A 156 -3.71 9.26 -10.71
C ARG A 156 -2.86 8.42 -9.76
N ILE A 157 -1.82 9.05 -9.21
CA ILE A 157 -0.93 8.44 -8.21
C ILE A 157 -1.05 9.26 -6.94
N ILE A 158 -1.38 8.61 -5.83
CA ILE A 158 -1.56 9.24 -4.53
C ILE A 158 -0.60 8.57 -3.56
N ASN A 159 0.27 9.38 -2.96
CA ASN A 159 1.23 8.94 -1.95
C ASN A 159 0.71 9.33 -0.56
N ILE A 160 0.57 8.35 0.33
CA ILE A 160 0.21 8.60 1.72
C ILE A 160 1.49 8.95 2.50
N ALA A 161 1.71 10.24 2.65
CA ALA A 161 2.80 10.78 3.43
C ALA A 161 2.51 10.74 4.95
N SER A 162 3.06 11.67 5.70
CA SER A 162 2.85 11.79 7.15
C SER A 162 3.11 13.21 7.59
N ARG A 163 2.61 13.60 8.77
CA ARG A 163 3.09 14.82 9.46
C ARG A 163 4.61 14.77 9.68
N ALA A 164 5.17 13.56 9.89
CA ALA A 164 6.62 13.36 9.99
C ALA A 164 7.39 13.74 8.71
N ALA A 165 6.71 13.97 7.60
CA ALA A 165 7.27 14.52 6.37
C ALA A 165 7.38 16.07 6.39
N LYS A 166 6.97 16.73 7.46
CA LYS A 166 7.05 18.20 7.62
C LYS A 166 7.68 18.63 8.93
N THR A 167 7.66 17.75 9.93
CA THR A 167 8.15 18.04 11.28
C THR A 167 8.99 16.87 11.76
N ALA A 168 10.27 17.11 12.05
CA ALA A 168 11.14 16.10 12.62
C ALA A 168 10.70 15.72 14.05
N SER A 169 11.00 14.49 14.44
CA SER A 169 10.75 13.97 15.79
C SER A 169 12.11 13.58 16.42
N ALA A 170 12.27 13.80 17.71
CA ALA A 170 13.47 13.41 18.45
C ALA A 170 13.75 11.89 18.38
N LEU A 171 12.70 11.07 18.24
CA LEU A 171 12.78 9.64 17.98
C LEU A 171 12.05 9.34 16.67
N GLY A 172 12.54 8.38 15.88
CA GLY A 172 11.93 8.01 14.61
C GLY A 172 12.58 8.72 13.41
N SER A 173 13.91 8.85 13.42
CA SER A 173 14.70 9.45 12.34
C SER A 173 14.50 8.72 11.01
N ALA A 174 14.52 7.37 11.01
CA ALA A 174 14.29 6.58 9.80
C ALA A 174 12.89 6.80 9.21
N TYR A 175 11.85 6.79 10.04
CA TYR A 175 10.49 7.08 9.58
C TYR A 175 10.36 8.49 9.02
N SER A 176 10.88 9.50 9.74
CA SER A 176 10.83 10.89 9.30
C SER A 176 11.54 11.07 7.96
N ALA A 177 12.80 10.62 7.86
CA ALA A 177 13.58 10.70 6.62
C ALA A 177 12.85 10.04 5.44
N SER A 178 12.32 8.82 5.65
CA SER A 178 11.59 8.09 4.62
C SER A 178 10.30 8.79 4.17
N LYS A 179 9.59 9.47 5.07
CA LYS A 179 8.36 10.19 4.74
C LYS A 179 8.61 11.60 4.16
N PHE A 180 9.73 12.24 4.48
CA PHE A 180 10.18 13.44 3.75
C PHE A 180 10.49 13.13 2.28
N ALA A 181 11.06 11.97 1.99
CA ALA A 181 11.35 11.56 0.62
C ALA A 181 10.08 11.24 -0.24
N VAL A 182 8.90 11.20 0.36
CA VAL A 182 7.63 10.87 -0.33
C VAL A 182 6.91 12.13 -0.83
N ILE A 183 7.25 13.31 -0.30
CA ILE A 183 6.65 14.60 -0.68
C ILE A 183 7.51 15.34 -1.70
#